data_7ecb983a682978a61b3179f97d73945b
#
_entry.id   7ecb983a682978a61b3179f97d73945b
#
_cell.length_a   1.000
_cell.length_b   1.000
_cell.length_c   1.000
_cell.angle_alpha   90.00
_cell.angle_beta   90.00
_cell.angle_gamma   90.00
#
_symmetry.space_group_name_H-M   'P 1'
#
loop_
_entity.id
_entity.type
_entity.pdbx_description
1 polymer ?
#
loop_
_entity_poly.entity_id
_entity_poly.type
_entity_poly.pdbx_seq_one_letter_code
_entity_poly.pdbx_strand_id
1 'polypeptide(L)'
;MSSQNGILRQLLEKIVGADRAGRLFQVLHIHPGIASDTGPNVSRAGLAQALNMLLFEDLLKRVPAAELYVQRCLAQKRTIFHDHGAVRTVALNGMGALPAGQEAITRVLRPLGYMLNGVYPLERLRMTGRSHAQADYPEDIAQFFISELHPERFSTDFQAAVLRVTSTSADPVTPEAAALLKKLETEGSLSLDDSAKLLPVLVHVFDRQHAEPALADYQALLAESPEMAWISTEGNAFNHATDRVPDVDRLTDEQKALKQPIKDVVEKSQSGRVRQTAFTAARVKRNFRAADGSTITQEVPGSFYEFITRLHMPEKDGKRALDLSFDSSNAQAIFKMTANAK
;
A
#
# COMPACT_ATOMS: atom_id res chain seq x y z
N MET A 1 27.66 -12.68 -1.62
CA MET A 1 28.59 -11.57 -1.32
C MET A 1 28.36 -10.30 -2.14
N SER A 2 27.52 -10.26 -3.19
CA SER A 2 27.34 -9.09 -4.07
C SER A 2 26.35 -8.01 -3.59
N SER A 3 25.48 -8.30 -2.62
CA SER A 3 24.45 -7.35 -2.17
C SER A 3 24.92 -6.26 -1.19
N GLN A 4 26.16 -6.34 -0.70
CA GLN A 4 26.68 -5.36 0.27
C GLN A 4 27.04 -4.00 -0.37
N ASN A 5 27.35 -3.98 -1.66
CA ASN A 5 27.76 -2.77 -2.38
C ASN A 5 26.73 -2.30 -3.42
N GLY A 6 25.53 -2.89 -3.45
CA GLY A 6 24.50 -2.52 -4.41
C GLY A 6 24.00 -1.08 -4.20
N ILE A 7 23.68 -0.39 -5.31
CA ILE A 7 23.22 1.02 -5.28
C ILE A 7 21.91 1.19 -4.49
N LEU A 8 20.99 0.18 -4.53
CA LEU A 8 19.79 0.17 -3.72
C LEU A 8 20.11 0.18 -2.21
N ARG A 9 21.12 -0.61 -1.78
CA ARG A 9 21.55 -0.64 -0.38
C ARG A 9 22.13 0.71 0.03
N GLN A 10 23.01 1.29 -0.79
CA GLN A 10 23.59 2.60 -0.52
C GLN A 10 22.51 3.68 -0.38
N LEU A 11 21.48 3.65 -1.22
CA LEU A 11 20.34 4.56 -1.14
C LEU A 11 19.61 4.42 0.20
N LEU A 12 19.25 3.19 0.59
CA LEU A 12 18.53 2.94 1.84
C LEU A 12 19.39 3.28 3.06
N GLU A 13 20.68 2.91 3.07
CA GLU A 13 21.60 3.28 4.16
C GLU A 13 21.74 4.80 4.33
N LYS A 14 21.74 5.54 3.23
CA LYS A 14 21.78 7.00 3.24
C LYS A 14 20.52 7.63 3.85
N ILE A 15 19.35 6.99 3.73
CA ILE A 15 18.05 7.52 4.18
C ILE A 15 17.71 7.05 5.58
N VAL A 16 17.87 5.75 5.86
CA VAL A 16 17.39 5.15 7.12
C VAL A 16 18.50 4.58 8.00
N GLY A 17 19.75 4.66 7.58
CA GLY A 17 20.91 4.11 8.29
C GLY A 17 21.13 2.61 8.02
N ALA A 18 22.35 2.15 8.30
CA ALA A 18 22.80 0.80 7.95
C ALA A 18 21.99 -0.32 8.61
N ASP A 19 21.62 -0.17 9.88
CA ASP A 19 20.90 -1.21 10.63
C ASP A 19 19.49 -1.44 10.07
N ARG A 20 18.74 -0.36 9.81
CA ARG A 20 17.39 -0.47 9.23
C ARG A 20 17.44 -0.97 7.79
N ALA A 21 18.37 -0.46 6.99
CA ALA A 21 18.59 -0.96 5.64
C ALA A 21 18.93 -2.46 5.67
N GLY A 22 19.85 -2.87 6.54
CA GLY A 22 20.22 -4.27 6.74
C GLY A 22 19.03 -5.16 7.08
N ARG A 23 18.15 -4.71 8.00
CA ARG A 23 16.91 -5.43 8.34
C ARG A 23 15.98 -5.57 7.14
N LEU A 24 15.76 -4.52 6.37
CA LEU A 24 14.91 -4.56 5.18
C LEU A 24 15.38 -5.59 4.16
N PHE A 25 16.69 -5.69 3.92
CA PHE A 25 17.30 -6.69 3.05
C PHE A 25 17.21 -8.13 3.60
N GLN A 26 17.10 -8.29 4.90
CA GLN A 26 16.86 -9.62 5.52
C GLN A 26 15.39 -10.03 5.44
N VAL A 27 14.49 -9.08 5.58
CA VAL A 27 13.03 -9.32 5.61
C VAL A 27 12.49 -9.61 4.22
N LEU A 28 12.84 -8.78 3.23
CA LEU A 28 12.16 -8.78 1.94
C LEU A 28 12.94 -9.52 0.86
N HIS A 29 12.22 -10.26 0.04
CA HIS A 29 12.74 -10.74 -1.23
C HIS A 29 12.98 -9.54 -2.17
N ILE A 30 14.14 -9.51 -2.80
CA ILE A 30 14.53 -8.50 -3.78
C ILE A 30 15.09 -9.23 -4.99
N HIS A 31 14.60 -8.89 -6.19
CA HIS A 31 15.12 -9.49 -7.42
C HIS A 31 16.66 -9.33 -7.50
N PRO A 32 17.41 -10.40 -7.83
CA PRO A 32 18.88 -10.35 -7.83
C PRO A 32 19.46 -9.24 -8.72
N GLY A 33 18.84 -8.93 -9.87
CA GLY A 33 19.26 -7.85 -10.75
C GLY A 33 19.17 -6.46 -10.12
N ILE A 34 18.22 -6.23 -9.18
CA ILE A 34 18.09 -4.98 -8.43
C ILE A 34 19.06 -4.97 -7.24
N ALA A 35 19.15 -6.10 -6.52
CA ALA A 35 19.99 -6.21 -5.33
C ALA A 35 21.50 -6.10 -5.63
N SER A 36 21.93 -6.56 -6.81
CA SER A 36 23.33 -6.56 -7.24
C SER A 36 23.72 -5.41 -8.16
N ASP A 37 22.80 -4.51 -8.48
CA ASP A 37 23.10 -3.34 -9.32
C ASP A 37 24.10 -2.42 -8.61
N THR A 38 25.27 -2.23 -9.24
CA THR A 38 26.37 -1.38 -8.76
C THR A 38 26.60 -0.18 -9.68
N GLY A 39 25.64 0.12 -10.55
CA GLY A 39 25.69 1.28 -11.44
C GLY A 39 25.80 2.61 -10.69
N PRO A 40 26.18 3.71 -11.37
CA PRO A 40 26.34 5.02 -10.74
C PRO A 40 25.01 5.68 -10.39
N ASN A 41 23.92 5.24 -11.02
CA ASN A 41 22.57 5.79 -10.86
C ASN A 41 21.61 4.73 -10.32
N VAL A 42 20.62 5.17 -9.56
CA VAL A 42 19.50 4.34 -9.10
C VAL A 42 18.46 4.30 -10.22
N SER A 43 18.17 3.11 -10.74
CA SER A 43 17.13 2.91 -11.74
C SER A 43 15.72 3.17 -11.18
N ARG A 44 14.73 3.44 -12.05
CA ARG A 44 13.32 3.57 -11.64
C ARG A 44 12.82 2.32 -10.91
N ALA A 45 13.27 1.13 -11.29
CA ALA A 45 12.96 -0.11 -10.61
C ALA A 45 13.61 -0.18 -9.21
N GLY A 46 14.85 0.28 -9.07
CA GLY A 46 15.53 0.41 -7.78
C GLY A 46 14.82 1.37 -6.84
N LEU A 47 14.37 2.53 -7.35
CA LEU A 47 13.56 3.49 -6.57
C LEU A 47 12.19 2.93 -6.20
N ALA A 48 11.52 2.22 -7.12
CA ALA A 48 10.25 1.55 -6.85
C ALA A 48 10.41 0.49 -5.74
N GLN A 49 11.47 -0.32 -5.81
CA GLN A 49 11.79 -1.30 -4.78
C GLN A 49 12.06 -0.63 -3.43
N ALA A 50 12.86 0.45 -3.39
CA ALA A 50 13.15 1.19 -2.17
C ALA A 50 11.88 1.78 -1.53
N LEU A 51 10.99 2.37 -2.33
CA LEU A 51 9.70 2.88 -1.87
C LEU A 51 8.87 1.76 -1.22
N ASN A 52 8.70 0.63 -1.90
CA ASN A 52 7.94 -0.51 -1.35
C ASN A 52 8.53 -1.04 -0.05
N MET A 53 9.86 -1.10 0.07
CA MET A 53 10.52 -1.53 1.30
C MET A 53 10.21 -0.61 2.48
N LEU A 54 10.21 0.70 2.28
CA LEU A 54 9.92 1.69 3.33
C LEU A 54 8.43 1.70 3.70
N LEU A 55 7.53 1.59 2.73
CA LEU A 55 6.09 1.51 2.98
C LEU A 55 5.69 0.20 3.68
N PHE A 56 6.35 -0.91 3.34
CA PHE A 56 6.19 -2.18 4.03
C PHE A 56 6.63 -2.08 5.51
N GLU A 57 7.79 -1.47 5.77
CA GLU A 57 8.27 -1.25 7.14
C GLU A 57 7.31 -0.37 7.96
N ASP A 58 6.76 0.68 7.33
CA ASP A 58 5.77 1.54 7.99
C ASP A 58 4.51 0.76 8.37
N LEU A 59 4.01 -0.09 7.46
CA LEU A 59 2.85 -0.93 7.76
C LEU A 59 3.13 -1.89 8.94
N LEU A 60 4.32 -2.49 9.02
CA LEU A 60 4.66 -3.38 10.14
C LEU A 60 4.58 -2.65 11.50
N LYS A 61 4.96 -1.36 11.57
CA LYS A 61 4.84 -0.54 12.79
C LYS A 61 3.38 -0.32 13.20
N ARG A 62 2.45 -0.33 12.24
CA ARG A 62 1.02 -0.09 12.47
C ARG A 62 0.20 -1.38 12.67
N VAL A 63 0.76 -2.56 12.31
CA VAL A 63 0.07 -3.85 12.36
C VAL A 63 0.90 -4.85 13.18
N PRO A 64 0.74 -4.91 14.52
CA PRO A 64 1.56 -5.77 15.39
C PRO A 64 1.52 -7.27 15.04
N ALA A 65 0.38 -7.78 14.55
CA ALA A 65 0.28 -9.18 14.11
C ALA A 65 1.18 -9.47 12.89
N ALA A 66 1.33 -8.49 11.97
CA ALA A 66 2.23 -8.60 10.84
C ALA A 66 3.70 -8.58 11.28
N GLU A 67 4.07 -7.68 12.19
CA GLU A 67 5.43 -7.63 12.73
C GLU A 67 5.81 -8.97 13.39
N LEU A 68 4.90 -9.54 14.19
CA LEU A 68 5.13 -10.84 14.84
C LEU A 68 5.27 -11.98 13.81
N TYR A 69 4.46 -11.96 12.73
CA TYR A 69 4.58 -12.92 11.64
C TYR A 69 5.94 -12.82 10.95
N VAL A 70 6.37 -11.60 10.61
CA VAL A 70 7.66 -11.33 9.96
C VAL A 70 8.83 -11.78 10.83
N GLN A 71 8.79 -11.52 12.13
CA GLN A 71 9.80 -12.01 13.08
C GLN A 71 9.91 -13.54 13.09
N ARG A 72 8.78 -14.25 13.03
CA ARG A 72 8.76 -15.72 12.92
C ARG A 72 9.36 -16.20 11.59
N CYS A 73 9.05 -15.52 10.49
CA CYS A 73 9.64 -15.82 9.19
C CYS A 73 11.16 -15.68 9.24
N LEU A 74 11.68 -14.59 9.81
CA LEU A 74 13.11 -14.36 9.96
C LEU A 74 13.78 -15.45 10.83
N ALA A 75 13.16 -15.84 11.94
CA ALA A 75 13.65 -16.91 12.80
C ALA A 75 13.74 -18.26 12.04
N GLN A 76 12.88 -18.46 11.05
CA GLN A 76 12.87 -19.62 10.15
C GLN A 76 13.74 -19.42 8.89
N LYS A 77 14.49 -18.32 8.79
CA LYS A 77 15.30 -17.95 7.61
C LYS A 77 14.46 -17.84 6.31
N ARG A 78 13.21 -17.43 6.44
CA ARG A 78 12.31 -17.14 5.30
C ARG A 78 12.24 -15.64 5.08
N THR A 79 12.28 -15.24 3.81
CA THR A 79 12.01 -13.86 3.39
C THR A 79 10.53 -13.70 3.03
N ILE A 80 10.04 -12.48 3.15
CA ILE A 80 8.69 -12.07 2.73
C ILE A 80 8.74 -11.70 1.24
N PHE A 81 7.80 -12.21 0.47
CA PHE A 81 7.62 -11.79 -0.91
C PHE A 81 6.49 -10.74 -0.98
N HIS A 82 6.84 -9.47 -0.89
CA HIS A 82 5.87 -8.38 -0.92
C HIS A 82 5.17 -8.35 -2.29
N ASP A 83 3.94 -8.84 -2.35
CA ASP A 83 3.15 -8.99 -3.59
C ASP A 83 2.52 -7.68 -4.05
N HIS A 84 1.84 -7.00 -3.13
CA HIS A 84 1.23 -5.70 -3.39
C HIS A 84 0.96 -4.93 -2.09
N GLY A 85 0.85 -3.62 -2.22
CA GLY A 85 0.29 -2.73 -1.21
C GLY A 85 -0.99 -2.08 -1.71
N ALA A 86 -1.98 -1.88 -0.84
CA ALA A 86 -3.21 -1.21 -1.19
C ALA A 86 -3.34 0.15 -0.53
N VAL A 87 -3.84 1.12 -1.30
CA VAL A 87 -4.11 2.48 -0.85
C VAL A 87 -5.52 2.89 -1.25
N ARG A 88 -6.05 3.89 -0.55
CA ARG A 88 -7.36 4.47 -0.83
C ARG A 88 -7.22 5.93 -1.21
N THR A 89 -8.04 6.37 -2.16
CA THR A 89 -8.14 7.75 -2.62
C THR A 89 -9.60 8.17 -2.77
N VAL A 90 -9.84 9.47 -3.01
CA VAL A 90 -11.17 10.04 -3.14
C VAL A 90 -11.29 10.78 -4.47
N ALA A 91 -12.26 10.43 -5.30
CA ALA A 91 -12.54 11.10 -6.59
C ALA A 91 -13.29 12.41 -6.37
N LEU A 92 -12.64 13.39 -5.76
CA LEU A 92 -13.24 14.68 -5.44
C LEU A 92 -12.27 15.81 -5.80
N ASN A 93 -12.76 16.82 -6.49
CA ASN A 93 -12.05 18.09 -6.68
C ASN A 93 -12.21 18.98 -5.44
N GLY A 94 -11.20 19.80 -5.13
CA GLY A 94 -11.23 20.72 -3.99
C GLY A 94 -10.75 20.09 -2.68
N MET A 95 -9.97 19.01 -2.76
CA MET A 95 -9.29 18.43 -1.60
C MET A 95 -8.01 19.20 -1.23
N GLY A 96 -8.14 20.50 -0.94
CA GLY A 96 -6.96 21.33 -0.67
C GLY A 96 -6.02 21.38 -1.89
N ALA A 97 -4.73 21.15 -1.65
CA ALA A 97 -3.70 21.13 -2.70
C ALA A 97 -3.52 19.74 -3.35
N LEU A 98 -4.13 18.69 -2.80
CA LEU A 98 -3.94 17.32 -3.30
C LEU A 98 -4.76 17.09 -4.58
N PRO A 99 -4.19 16.49 -5.64
CA PRO A 99 -4.95 16.10 -6.83
C PRO A 99 -6.07 15.12 -6.53
N ALA A 100 -7.15 15.18 -7.32
CA ALA A 100 -8.30 14.31 -7.15
C ALA A 100 -7.99 12.84 -7.47
N GLY A 101 -8.60 11.95 -6.73
CA GLY A 101 -8.66 10.52 -7.00
C GLY A 101 -7.29 9.85 -7.09
N GLN A 102 -7.21 8.91 -8.01
CA GLN A 102 -5.98 8.13 -8.22
C GLN A 102 -4.76 8.98 -8.63
N GLU A 103 -4.98 10.17 -9.21
CA GLU A 103 -3.88 11.04 -9.66
C GLU A 103 -2.98 11.47 -8.50
N ALA A 104 -3.52 11.61 -7.30
CA ALA A 104 -2.73 11.86 -6.09
C ALA A 104 -1.56 10.86 -5.92
N ILE A 105 -1.77 9.61 -6.35
CA ILE A 105 -0.80 8.50 -6.21
C ILE A 105 -0.13 8.19 -7.55
N THR A 106 -0.89 8.07 -8.65
CA THR A 106 -0.32 7.60 -9.92
C THR A 106 0.70 8.55 -10.54
N ARG A 107 0.59 9.86 -10.27
CA ARG A 107 1.58 10.86 -10.73
C ARG A 107 3.00 10.59 -10.22
N VAL A 108 3.15 9.94 -9.07
CA VAL A 108 4.48 9.55 -8.54
C VAL A 108 4.84 8.11 -8.93
N LEU A 109 3.86 7.25 -9.19
CA LEU A 109 4.11 5.86 -9.60
C LEU A 109 4.53 5.74 -11.07
N ARG A 110 3.98 6.56 -11.98
CA ARG A 110 4.33 6.51 -13.41
C ARG A 110 5.83 6.69 -13.67
N PRO A 111 6.51 7.71 -13.11
CA PRO A 111 7.96 7.85 -13.25
C PRO A 111 8.77 6.67 -12.69
N LEU A 112 8.23 5.95 -11.69
CA LEU A 112 8.81 4.72 -11.14
C LEU A 112 8.58 3.49 -12.04
N GLY A 113 7.95 3.66 -13.20
CA GLY A 113 7.69 2.59 -14.16
C GLY A 113 6.42 1.77 -13.89
N TYR A 114 5.52 2.23 -13.02
CA TYR A 114 4.24 1.56 -12.83
C TYR A 114 3.26 1.86 -13.96
N MET A 115 2.59 0.82 -14.43
CA MET A 115 1.58 0.87 -15.48
C MET A 115 0.27 0.24 -15.00
N LEU A 116 -0.86 0.75 -15.50
CA LEU A 116 -2.17 0.16 -15.22
C LEU A 116 -2.19 -1.30 -15.70
N ASN A 117 -2.47 -2.22 -14.77
CA ASN A 117 -2.55 -3.65 -15.03
C ASN A 117 -4.01 -4.17 -15.08
N GLY A 118 -4.91 -3.55 -14.31
CA GLY A 118 -6.32 -3.94 -14.31
C GLY A 118 -7.23 -2.92 -13.63
N VAL A 119 -8.53 -2.97 -13.99
CA VAL A 119 -9.59 -2.13 -13.42
C VAL A 119 -10.66 -3.03 -12.84
N TYR A 120 -11.09 -2.75 -11.62
CA TYR A 120 -11.97 -3.59 -10.81
C TYR A 120 -13.11 -2.75 -10.26
N PRO A 121 -14.31 -2.78 -10.84
CA PRO A 121 -15.49 -2.14 -10.27
C PRO A 121 -15.82 -2.74 -8.89
N LEU A 122 -15.95 -1.88 -7.88
CA LEU A 122 -16.29 -2.23 -6.50
C LEU A 122 -17.65 -1.60 -6.17
N GLU A 123 -18.69 -2.03 -6.88
CA GLU A 123 -20.00 -1.38 -6.92
C GLU A 123 -20.64 -1.23 -5.53
N ARG A 124 -20.56 -2.28 -4.69
CA ARG A 124 -21.13 -2.25 -3.32
C ARG A 124 -20.46 -1.22 -2.42
N LEU A 125 -19.21 -0.87 -2.72
CA LEU A 125 -18.41 0.10 -1.97
C LEU A 125 -18.49 1.49 -2.60
N ARG A 126 -19.12 1.61 -3.78
CA ARG A 126 -19.13 2.83 -4.60
C ARG A 126 -17.71 3.32 -4.88
N MET A 127 -16.83 2.36 -5.20
CA MET A 127 -15.40 2.59 -5.48
C MET A 127 -15.00 1.97 -6.82
N THR A 128 -13.85 2.39 -7.33
CA THR A 128 -13.15 1.74 -8.44
C THR A 128 -11.75 1.34 -7.99
N GLY A 129 -11.44 0.05 -8.04
CA GLY A 129 -10.09 -0.47 -7.82
C GLY A 129 -9.28 -0.46 -9.11
N ARG A 130 -7.98 -0.17 -9.00
CA ARG A 130 -7.03 -0.26 -10.11
C ARG A 130 -5.73 -0.84 -9.61
N SER A 131 -5.21 -1.89 -10.28
CA SER A 131 -3.87 -2.39 -10.01
C SER A 131 -2.86 -1.78 -10.96
N HIS A 132 -1.68 -1.45 -10.44
CA HIS A 132 -0.55 -0.94 -11.18
C HIS A 132 0.64 -1.84 -10.92
N ALA A 133 1.21 -2.44 -11.97
CA ALA A 133 2.40 -3.29 -11.92
C ALA A 133 3.62 -2.52 -12.42
N GLN A 134 4.77 -2.77 -11.83
CA GLN A 134 6.04 -2.20 -12.28
C GLN A 134 6.51 -2.91 -13.54
N ALA A 135 6.79 -2.15 -14.62
CA ALA A 135 6.98 -2.70 -15.96
C ALA A 135 8.27 -3.51 -16.14
N ASP A 136 9.34 -3.17 -15.41
CA ASP A 136 10.64 -3.82 -15.57
C ASP A 136 10.73 -5.15 -14.83
N TYR A 137 10.02 -5.28 -13.67
CA TYR A 137 10.00 -6.46 -12.81
C TYR A 137 8.59 -6.71 -12.27
N PRO A 138 7.61 -7.05 -13.12
CA PRO A 138 6.19 -7.11 -12.71
C PRO A 138 5.87 -8.23 -11.72
N GLU A 139 6.66 -9.29 -11.68
CA GLU A 139 6.47 -10.40 -10.74
C GLU A 139 7.25 -10.24 -9.44
N ASP A 140 8.25 -9.33 -9.37
CA ASP A 140 9.18 -9.22 -8.25
C ASP A 140 9.03 -7.92 -7.47
N ILE A 141 8.63 -6.81 -8.11
CA ILE A 141 8.32 -5.56 -7.43
C ILE A 141 6.83 -5.52 -7.11
N ALA A 142 6.51 -5.21 -5.87
CA ALA A 142 5.13 -5.17 -5.38
C ALA A 142 4.24 -4.25 -6.23
N GLN A 143 3.03 -4.72 -6.57
CA GLN A 143 2.01 -3.92 -7.22
C GLN A 143 1.41 -2.90 -6.25
N PHE A 144 0.83 -1.84 -6.79
CA PHE A 144 -0.07 -0.95 -6.05
C PHE A 144 -1.53 -1.21 -6.46
N PHE A 145 -2.38 -1.50 -5.48
CA PHE A 145 -3.83 -1.54 -5.66
C PHE A 145 -4.44 -0.24 -5.13
N ILE A 146 -4.95 0.61 -6.02
CA ILE A 146 -5.51 1.92 -5.69
C ILE A 146 -7.03 1.83 -5.75
N SER A 147 -7.69 2.02 -4.61
CA SER A 147 -9.16 2.06 -4.53
C SER A 147 -9.61 3.52 -4.43
N GLU A 148 -10.34 3.98 -5.43
CA GLU A 148 -10.85 5.33 -5.56
C GLU A 148 -12.33 5.38 -5.17
N LEU A 149 -12.67 6.10 -4.10
CA LEU A 149 -14.04 6.29 -3.63
C LEU A 149 -14.71 7.41 -4.44
N HIS A 150 -16.00 7.21 -4.78
CA HIS A 150 -16.82 8.12 -5.56
C HIS A 150 -17.86 8.83 -4.68
N PRO A 151 -17.54 10.00 -4.09
CA PRO A 151 -18.44 10.70 -3.16
C PRO A 151 -19.80 11.04 -3.75
N GLU A 152 -19.88 11.32 -5.05
CA GLU A 152 -21.11 11.65 -5.77
C GLU A 152 -22.16 10.54 -5.77
N ARG A 153 -21.77 9.32 -5.37
CA ARG A 153 -22.66 8.16 -5.24
C ARG A 153 -23.28 8.02 -3.84
N PHE A 154 -23.00 8.97 -2.92
CA PHE A 154 -23.48 8.97 -1.54
C PHE A 154 -24.42 10.17 -1.29
N SER A 155 -24.97 10.27 -0.09
CA SER A 155 -25.83 11.39 0.28
C SER A 155 -25.12 12.76 0.22
N THR A 156 -25.88 13.83 0.13
CA THR A 156 -25.36 15.21 0.17
C THR A 156 -24.61 15.51 1.49
N ASP A 157 -25.11 14.99 2.61
CA ASP A 157 -24.48 15.18 3.91
C ASP A 157 -23.13 14.46 4.00
N PHE A 158 -23.06 13.26 3.44
CA PHE A 158 -21.81 12.52 3.28
C PHE A 158 -20.80 13.30 2.41
N GLN A 159 -21.22 13.78 1.24
CA GLN A 159 -20.35 14.58 0.35
C GLN A 159 -19.81 15.83 1.05
N ALA A 160 -20.66 16.52 1.81
CA ALA A 160 -20.25 17.67 2.61
C ALA A 160 -19.22 17.30 3.68
N ALA A 161 -19.40 16.15 4.38
CA ALA A 161 -18.44 15.66 5.36
C ALA A 161 -17.09 15.27 4.70
N VAL A 162 -17.13 14.60 3.54
CA VAL A 162 -15.91 14.30 2.75
C VAL A 162 -15.14 15.58 2.43
N LEU A 163 -15.82 16.62 1.94
CA LEU A 163 -15.18 17.89 1.61
C LEU A 163 -14.56 18.57 2.84
N ARG A 164 -15.27 18.60 3.97
CA ARG A 164 -14.74 19.19 5.22
C ARG A 164 -13.48 18.48 5.70
N VAL A 165 -13.43 17.15 5.60
CA VAL A 165 -12.27 16.36 5.98
C VAL A 165 -11.10 16.61 5.04
N THR A 166 -11.34 16.59 3.73
CA THR A 166 -10.26 16.56 2.73
C THR A 166 -9.80 17.94 2.28
N SER A 167 -10.57 19.01 2.53
CA SER A 167 -10.25 20.39 2.08
C SER A 167 -8.95 20.97 2.64
N THR A 168 -8.43 20.40 3.71
CA THR A 168 -7.16 20.80 4.34
C THR A 168 -5.95 20.02 3.83
N SER A 169 -6.11 19.15 2.82
CA SER A 169 -5.03 18.31 2.32
C SER A 169 -3.90 19.16 1.74
N ALA A 170 -2.69 18.89 2.19
CA ALA A 170 -1.46 19.43 1.61
C ALA A 170 -0.98 18.52 0.46
N ASP A 171 -0.21 19.09 -0.46
CA ASP A 171 0.52 18.31 -1.46
C ASP A 171 1.96 18.11 -1.00
N PRO A 172 2.42 16.88 -0.72
CA PRO A 172 3.79 16.62 -0.32
C PRO A 172 4.79 16.73 -1.49
N VAL A 173 4.32 16.71 -2.74
CA VAL A 173 5.21 16.80 -3.91
C VAL A 173 5.62 18.25 -4.15
N THR A 174 6.83 18.59 -3.68
CA THR A 174 7.41 19.92 -3.89
C THR A 174 7.79 20.15 -5.36
N PRO A 175 8.00 21.41 -5.79
CA PRO A 175 8.50 21.70 -7.14
C PRO A 175 9.81 20.97 -7.48
N GLU A 176 10.73 20.85 -6.52
CA GLU A 176 11.99 20.11 -6.68
C GLU A 176 11.75 18.62 -6.88
N ALA A 177 10.85 18.02 -6.10
CA ALA A 177 10.47 16.62 -6.25
C ALA A 177 9.77 16.37 -7.60
N ALA A 178 8.91 17.30 -8.04
CA ALA A 178 8.26 17.22 -9.35
C ALA A 178 9.30 17.27 -10.50
N ALA A 179 10.33 18.11 -10.39
CA ALA A 179 11.44 18.17 -11.36
C ALA A 179 12.23 16.84 -11.38
N LEU A 180 12.50 16.24 -10.22
CA LEU A 180 13.18 14.94 -10.12
C LEU A 180 12.32 13.81 -10.70
N LEU A 181 11.01 13.81 -10.45
CA LEU A 181 10.07 12.86 -11.05
C LEU A 181 10.07 12.97 -12.58
N LYS A 182 10.06 14.20 -13.11
CA LYS A 182 10.14 14.43 -14.56
C LYS A 182 11.45 13.94 -15.17
N LYS A 183 12.57 14.18 -14.48
CA LYS A 183 13.88 13.66 -14.87
C LYS A 183 13.89 12.12 -14.87
N LEU A 184 13.36 11.49 -13.81
CA LEU A 184 13.25 10.04 -13.70
C LEU A 184 12.40 9.43 -14.83
N GLU A 185 11.26 10.07 -15.16
CA GLU A 185 10.39 9.65 -16.26
C GLU A 185 11.12 9.67 -17.61
N THR A 186 11.98 10.66 -17.84
CA THR A 186 12.70 10.87 -19.10
C THR A 186 13.95 9.98 -19.21
N GLU A 187 14.74 9.88 -18.12
CA GLU A 187 16.04 9.23 -18.10
C GLU A 187 16.01 7.78 -17.58
N GLY A 188 14.92 7.38 -16.92
CA GLY A 188 14.77 6.05 -16.32
C GLY A 188 15.62 5.78 -15.07
N SER A 189 16.42 6.77 -14.64
CA SER A 189 17.28 6.67 -13.45
C SER A 189 17.62 8.05 -12.89
N LEU A 190 18.07 8.10 -11.62
CA LEU A 190 18.58 9.29 -10.97
C LEU A 190 19.93 9.00 -10.31
N SER A 191 20.73 10.04 -10.07
CA SER A 191 21.91 9.94 -9.22
C SER A 191 21.52 9.45 -7.82
N LEU A 192 22.46 8.89 -7.06
CA LEU A 192 22.23 8.49 -5.66
C LEU A 192 21.73 9.67 -4.80
N ASP A 193 22.31 10.87 -5.02
CA ASP A 193 21.94 12.06 -4.26
C ASP A 193 20.54 12.57 -4.62
N ASP A 194 20.17 12.60 -5.89
CA ASP A 194 18.83 12.98 -6.35
C ASP A 194 17.79 11.96 -5.84
N SER A 195 18.13 10.66 -5.90
CA SER A 195 17.27 9.58 -5.36
C SER A 195 17.07 9.72 -3.86
N ALA A 196 18.11 10.09 -3.11
CA ALA A 196 18.03 10.29 -1.66
C ALA A 196 17.21 11.52 -1.28
N LYS A 197 17.13 12.55 -2.14
CA LYS A 197 16.22 13.68 -1.94
C LYS A 197 14.76 13.32 -2.27
N LEU A 198 14.55 12.56 -3.35
CA LEU A 198 13.21 12.23 -3.84
C LEU A 198 12.50 11.19 -2.95
N LEU A 199 13.18 10.10 -2.55
CA LEU A 199 12.53 8.96 -1.91
C LEU A 199 11.78 9.30 -0.61
N PRO A 200 12.26 10.18 0.30
CA PRO A 200 11.47 10.61 1.46
C PRO A 200 10.17 11.31 1.10
N VAL A 201 10.17 12.13 0.04
CA VAL A 201 8.96 12.78 -0.47
C VAL A 201 7.98 11.75 -1.01
N LEU A 202 8.46 10.74 -1.76
CA LEU A 202 7.62 9.65 -2.26
C LEU A 202 6.98 8.87 -1.10
N VAL A 203 7.73 8.56 -0.04
CA VAL A 203 7.17 7.90 1.15
C VAL A 203 6.08 8.76 1.78
N HIS A 204 6.30 10.08 1.90
CA HIS A 204 5.34 11.00 2.50
C HIS A 204 4.03 11.15 1.70
N VAL A 205 4.02 10.85 0.40
CA VAL A 205 2.77 10.78 -0.41
C VAL A 205 1.79 9.75 0.17
N PHE A 206 2.30 8.73 0.85
CA PHE A 206 1.50 7.66 1.46
C PHE A 206 1.17 7.90 2.94
N ASP A 207 1.12 9.16 3.36
CA ASP A 207 0.63 9.57 4.67
C ASP A 207 -0.76 10.21 4.58
N ARG A 208 -1.35 10.52 5.73
CA ARG A 208 -2.55 11.37 5.78
C ARG A 208 -2.15 12.82 5.50
N GLN A 209 -2.69 13.39 4.43
CA GLN A 209 -2.36 14.74 3.98
C GLN A 209 -3.30 15.83 4.56
N HIS A 210 -4.43 15.45 5.12
CA HIS A 210 -5.41 16.36 5.73
C HIS A 210 -5.30 16.39 7.25
N ALA A 211 -5.85 17.44 7.87
CA ALA A 211 -5.90 17.62 9.31
C ALA A 211 -6.75 16.52 10.00
N GLU A 212 -6.66 16.47 11.34
CA GLU A 212 -7.51 15.57 12.13
C GLU A 212 -9.00 15.88 11.87
N PRO A 213 -9.81 14.85 11.55
CA PRO A 213 -11.23 15.05 11.26
C PRO A 213 -12.01 15.46 12.52
N ALA A 214 -13.12 16.18 12.35
CA ALA A 214 -14.08 16.31 13.41
C ALA A 214 -14.74 14.97 13.71
N LEU A 215 -15.03 14.68 14.99
CA LEU A 215 -15.68 13.42 15.38
C LEU A 215 -17.04 13.26 14.70
N ALA A 216 -17.81 14.33 14.57
CA ALA A 216 -19.10 14.33 13.90
C ALA A 216 -18.97 13.97 12.41
N ASP A 217 -17.94 14.48 11.71
CA ASP A 217 -17.69 14.11 10.31
C ASP A 217 -17.29 12.65 10.18
N TYR A 218 -16.40 12.15 11.05
CA TYR A 218 -16.04 10.73 11.09
C TYR A 218 -17.28 9.83 11.27
N GLN A 219 -18.16 10.18 12.20
CA GLN A 219 -19.39 9.41 12.46
C GLN A 219 -20.35 9.45 11.28
N ALA A 220 -20.53 10.61 10.64
CA ALA A 220 -21.35 10.74 9.43
C ALA A 220 -20.79 9.89 8.28
N LEU A 221 -19.47 9.90 8.08
CA LEU A 221 -18.80 9.08 7.07
C LEU A 221 -18.95 7.58 7.37
N LEU A 222 -18.76 7.18 8.63
CA LEU A 222 -18.84 5.79 9.06
C LEU A 222 -20.25 5.20 8.86
N ALA A 223 -21.27 6.02 8.99
CA ALA A 223 -22.67 5.59 8.83
C ALA A 223 -22.97 5.11 7.39
N GLU A 224 -22.29 5.64 6.37
CA GLU A 224 -22.54 5.28 4.97
C GLU A 224 -21.36 4.53 4.33
N SER A 225 -20.11 4.80 4.74
CA SER A 225 -18.89 4.19 4.19
C SER A 225 -17.82 4.04 5.25
N PRO A 226 -17.63 2.83 5.80
CA PRO A 226 -16.47 2.51 6.62
C PRO A 226 -15.13 2.81 5.91
N GLU A 227 -15.09 2.70 4.58
CA GLU A 227 -13.91 2.99 3.77
C GLU A 227 -13.54 4.47 3.82
N MET A 228 -14.53 5.38 3.71
CA MET A 228 -14.27 6.81 3.81
C MET A 228 -13.96 7.22 5.25
N ALA A 229 -14.60 6.61 6.24
CA ALA A 229 -14.25 6.80 7.64
C ALA A 229 -12.79 6.42 7.90
N TRP A 230 -12.32 5.30 7.33
CA TRP A 230 -10.91 4.91 7.38
C TRP A 230 -9.99 5.93 6.68
N ILE A 231 -10.35 6.41 5.48
CA ILE A 231 -9.58 7.46 4.76
C ILE A 231 -9.46 8.71 5.63
N SER A 232 -10.51 9.09 6.36
CA SER A 232 -10.51 10.29 7.21
C SER A 232 -9.50 10.22 8.35
N THR A 233 -9.11 9.02 8.80
CA THR A 233 -8.12 8.82 9.87
C THR A 233 -6.74 8.46 9.36
N GLU A 234 -6.64 7.68 8.28
CA GLU A 234 -5.37 7.13 7.78
C GLU A 234 -4.87 7.79 6.49
N GLY A 235 -5.74 8.51 5.77
CA GLY A 235 -5.38 9.15 4.50
C GLY A 235 -5.00 8.16 3.41
N ASN A 236 -3.85 8.38 2.78
CA ASN A 236 -3.30 7.55 1.70
C ASN A 236 -2.31 6.49 2.20
N ALA A 237 -2.25 6.21 3.51
CA ALA A 237 -1.38 5.17 4.05
C ALA A 237 -1.74 3.78 3.47
N PHE A 238 -0.79 2.85 3.51
CA PHE A 238 -1.11 1.46 3.15
C PHE A 238 -2.25 0.94 4.02
N ASN A 239 -3.38 0.64 3.38
CA ASN A 239 -4.50 -0.05 4.00
C ASN A 239 -4.09 -1.48 4.38
N HIS A 240 -3.37 -2.15 3.49
CA HIS A 240 -2.69 -3.41 3.75
C HIS A 240 -1.43 -3.57 2.89
N ALA A 241 -0.55 -4.47 3.34
CA ALA A 241 0.49 -5.07 2.54
C ALA A 241 0.27 -6.59 2.50
N THR A 242 0.68 -7.22 1.41
CA THR A 242 0.40 -8.62 1.12
C THR A 242 1.68 -9.41 0.92
N ASP A 243 1.80 -10.56 1.60
CA ASP A 243 2.86 -11.55 1.39
C ASP A 243 2.39 -12.62 0.41
N ARG A 244 3.17 -12.83 -0.66
CA ARG A 244 2.95 -13.93 -1.59
C ARG A 244 3.53 -15.21 -1.00
N VAL A 245 2.64 -16.12 -0.64
CA VAL A 245 3.00 -17.40 -0.04
C VAL A 245 2.72 -18.57 -0.97
N PRO A 246 3.50 -19.66 -0.90
CA PRO A 246 3.28 -20.84 -1.76
C PRO A 246 1.91 -21.47 -1.58
N ASP A 247 1.39 -21.51 -0.35
CA ASP A 247 0.13 -22.15 0.01
C ASP A 247 -0.56 -21.38 1.13
N VAL A 248 -1.56 -20.58 0.76
CA VAL A 248 -2.33 -19.76 1.69
C VAL A 248 -3.29 -20.58 2.56
N ASP A 249 -3.79 -21.70 2.06
CA ASP A 249 -4.68 -22.60 2.83
C ASP A 249 -3.88 -23.18 4.01
N ARG A 250 -2.69 -23.74 3.75
CA ARG A 250 -1.78 -24.26 4.79
C ARG A 250 -1.35 -23.17 5.76
N LEU A 251 -0.97 -21.99 5.26
CA LEU A 251 -0.60 -20.86 6.11
C LEU A 251 -1.75 -20.46 7.04
N THR A 252 -2.98 -20.47 6.55
CA THR A 252 -4.17 -20.16 7.36
C THR A 252 -4.30 -21.10 8.56
N ASP A 253 -4.14 -22.41 8.32
CA ASP A 253 -4.18 -23.41 9.38
C ASP A 253 -3.04 -23.23 10.41
N GLU A 254 -1.83 -22.95 9.93
CA GLU A 254 -0.67 -22.65 10.79
C GLU A 254 -0.92 -21.40 11.66
N GLN A 255 -1.48 -20.32 11.10
CA GLN A 255 -1.76 -19.10 11.85
C GLN A 255 -2.92 -19.29 12.85
N LYS A 256 -3.93 -20.08 12.51
CA LYS A 256 -5.00 -20.47 13.45
C LYS A 256 -4.46 -21.29 14.62
N ALA A 257 -3.59 -22.27 14.36
CA ALA A 257 -2.95 -23.07 15.39
C ALA A 257 -2.11 -22.20 16.36
N LEU A 258 -1.51 -21.12 15.84
CA LEU A 258 -0.78 -20.11 16.61
C LEU A 258 -1.68 -19.07 17.28
N LYS A 259 -3.01 -19.21 17.17
CA LYS A 259 -4.01 -18.27 17.70
C LYS A 259 -3.81 -16.83 17.22
N GLN A 260 -3.32 -16.67 15.97
CA GLN A 260 -3.20 -15.36 15.37
C GLN A 260 -4.57 -14.87 14.87
N PRO A 261 -4.79 -13.55 14.77
CA PRO A 261 -6.09 -12.97 14.37
C PRO A 261 -6.32 -13.08 12.85
N ILE A 262 -6.28 -14.30 12.32
CA ILE A 262 -6.50 -14.57 10.89
C ILE A 262 -7.98 -14.86 10.60
N LYS A 263 -8.45 -14.47 9.42
CA LYS A 263 -9.81 -14.79 8.93
C LYS A 263 -10.02 -16.30 8.85
N ASP A 264 -11.27 -16.71 9.05
CA ASP A 264 -11.63 -18.13 8.95
C ASP A 264 -11.68 -18.66 7.52
N VAL A 265 -11.84 -17.77 6.55
CA VAL A 265 -12.09 -18.11 5.15
C VAL A 265 -10.92 -17.69 4.29
N VAL A 266 -10.48 -18.59 3.39
CA VAL A 266 -9.62 -18.29 2.24
C VAL A 266 -10.52 -17.96 1.05
N GLU A 267 -10.41 -16.76 0.54
CA GLU A 267 -11.14 -16.29 -0.64
C GLU A 267 -10.46 -16.80 -1.91
N LYS A 268 -11.27 -17.22 -2.89
CA LYS A 268 -10.77 -17.78 -4.17
C LYS A 268 -11.34 -16.97 -5.33
N SER A 269 -10.48 -16.57 -6.27
CA SER A 269 -10.92 -15.93 -7.51
C SER A 269 -11.76 -16.91 -8.36
N GLN A 270 -12.55 -16.37 -9.28
CA GLN A 270 -13.32 -17.19 -10.22
C GLN A 270 -12.42 -18.15 -11.04
N SER A 271 -11.22 -17.72 -11.38
CA SER A 271 -10.24 -18.55 -12.08
C SER A 271 -9.63 -19.65 -11.20
N GLY A 272 -9.77 -19.55 -9.88
CA GLY A 272 -9.11 -20.42 -8.89
C GLY A 272 -7.60 -20.21 -8.76
N ARG A 273 -7.00 -19.32 -9.59
CA ARG A 273 -5.55 -19.11 -9.62
C ARG A 273 -5.07 -18.13 -8.55
N VAL A 274 -5.96 -17.33 -8.01
CA VAL A 274 -5.65 -16.40 -6.92
C VAL A 274 -6.44 -16.80 -5.69
N ARG A 275 -5.74 -16.99 -4.57
CA ARG A 275 -6.34 -17.32 -3.26
C ARG A 275 -5.75 -16.39 -2.22
N GLN A 276 -6.57 -15.86 -1.32
CA GLN A 276 -6.12 -14.88 -0.35
C GLN A 276 -6.86 -14.97 0.99
N THR A 277 -6.20 -14.55 2.04
CA THR A 277 -6.75 -14.35 3.39
C THR A 277 -5.99 -13.22 4.07
N ALA A 278 -6.43 -12.80 5.26
CA ALA A 278 -5.77 -11.70 5.96
C ALA A 278 -5.87 -11.85 7.48
N PHE A 279 -4.97 -11.21 8.21
CA PHE A 279 -5.18 -10.87 9.60
C PHE A 279 -6.29 -9.83 9.73
N THR A 280 -7.02 -9.84 10.82
CA THR A 280 -8.00 -8.79 11.14
C THR A 280 -7.29 -7.44 11.28
N ALA A 281 -8.00 -6.35 10.95
CA ALA A 281 -7.43 -5.01 11.04
C ALA A 281 -6.97 -4.69 12.47
N ALA A 282 -5.80 -4.07 12.57
CA ALA A 282 -5.29 -3.59 13.84
C ALA A 282 -6.23 -2.51 14.41
N ARG A 283 -6.39 -2.49 15.72
CA ARG A 283 -7.08 -1.39 16.41
C ARG A 283 -6.06 -0.30 16.74
N VAL A 284 -6.36 0.93 16.33
CA VAL A 284 -5.45 2.06 16.48
C VAL A 284 -6.15 3.24 17.16
N LYS A 285 -5.44 3.96 18.03
CA LYS A 285 -5.95 5.18 18.65
C LYS A 285 -5.77 6.34 17.68
N ARG A 286 -6.85 7.11 17.44
CA ARG A 286 -6.82 8.32 16.61
C ARG A 286 -7.49 9.48 17.33
N ASN A 287 -6.98 10.65 17.09
CA ASN A 287 -7.52 11.89 17.62
C ASN A 287 -8.58 12.45 16.67
N PHE A 288 -9.58 13.05 17.28
CA PHE A 288 -10.68 13.74 16.61
C PHE A 288 -10.90 15.09 17.26
N ARG A 289 -11.28 16.07 16.47
CA ARG A 289 -11.69 17.38 16.97
C ARG A 289 -13.14 17.30 17.47
N ALA A 290 -13.39 17.64 18.73
CA ALA A 290 -14.72 17.79 19.29
C ALA A 290 -15.39 19.10 18.88
N ALA A 291 -16.70 19.24 19.12
CA ALA A 291 -17.47 20.44 18.80
C ALA A 291 -17.01 21.69 19.57
N ASP A 292 -16.51 21.52 20.79
CA ASP A 292 -15.95 22.57 21.64
C ASP A 292 -14.47 22.88 21.32
N GLY A 293 -13.89 22.25 20.29
CA GLY A 293 -12.49 22.39 19.89
C GLY A 293 -11.51 21.52 20.67
N SER A 294 -11.94 20.76 21.67
CA SER A 294 -11.09 19.81 22.39
C SER A 294 -10.74 18.59 21.54
N THR A 295 -9.75 17.81 21.98
CA THR A 295 -9.34 16.56 21.31
C THR A 295 -9.98 15.38 22.01
N ILE A 296 -10.64 14.51 21.23
CA ILE A 296 -11.18 13.22 21.67
C ILE A 296 -10.38 12.11 21.00
N THR A 297 -9.83 11.20 21.80
CA THR A 297 -9.15 9.99 21.27
C THR A 297 -10.10 8.81 21.27
N GLN A 298 -10.23 8.14 20.12
CA GLN A 298 -11.00 6.91 19.97
C GLN A 298 -10.17 5.81 19.35
N GLU A 299 -10.54 4.57 19.62
CA GLU A 299 -9.98 3.39 18.99
C GLU A 299 -10.79 3.03 17.75
N VAL A 300 -10.12 3.02 16.60
CA VAL A 300 -10.74 2.79 15.28
C VAL A 300 -10.01 1.67 14.52
N PRO A 301 -10.62 1.10 13.46
CA PRO A 301 -9.91 0.16 12.59
C PRO A 301 -8.75 0.85 11.88
N GLY A 302 -7.56 0.25 11.95
CA GLY A 302 -6.38 0.66 11.20
C GLY A 302 -6.11 -0.24 9.99
N SER A 303 -4.83 -0.44 9.69
CA SER A 303 -4.38 -1.30 8.60
C SER A 303 -4.37 -2.78 8.99
N PHE A 304 -4.17 -3.65 8.00
CA PHE A 304 -4.08 -5.10 8.21
C PHE A 304 -2.99 -5.71 7.32
N TYR A 305 -2.78 -7.02 7.43
CA TYR A 305 -1.79 -7.76 6.65
C TYR A 305 -2.47 -8.92 5.92
N GLU A 306 -2.17 -9.06 4.64
CA GLU A 306 -2.78 -10.03 3.76
C GLU A 306 -1.78 -11.11 3.32
N PHE A 307 -2.30 -12.27 2.95
CA PHE A 307 -1.57 -13.38 2.36
C PHE A 307 -2.23 -13.80 1.06
N ILE A 308 -1.42 -14.04 0.03
CA ILE A 308 -1.90 -14.41 -1.30
C ILE A 308 -1.08 -15.57 -1.88
N THR A 309 -1.77 -16.53 -2.49
CA THR A 309 -1.15 -17.51 -3.38
C THR A 309 -1.57 -17.19 -4.79
N ARG A 310 -0.60 -17.06 -5.69
CA ARG A 310 -0.79 -16.86 -7.12
C ARG A 310 -0.28 -18.06 -7.89
N LEU A 311 -1.12 -18.63 -8.75
CA LEU A 311 -0.74 -19.68 -9.68
C LEU A 311 -0.39 -19.04 -11.03
N HIS A 312 0.32 -19.79 -11.85
CA HIS A 312 0.64 -19.35 -13.20
C HIS A 312 -0.59 -19.42 -14.12
N MET A 313 -0.64 -18.50 -15.06
CA MET A 313 -1.56 -18.58 -16.18
C MET A 313 -1.22 -19.78 -17.08
N PRO A 314 -2.17 -20.26 -17.89
CA PRO A 314 -1.85 -21.22 -18.95
C PRO A 314 -0.68 -20.69 -19.78
N GLU A 315 0.25 -21.60 -20.11
CA GLU A 315 1.41 -21.24 -20.93
C GLU A 315 0.96 -20.67 -22.28
N LYS A 316 1.55 -19.56 -22.67
CA LYS A 316 1.30 -18.91 -23.95
C LYS A 316 2.65 -18.56 -24.58
N ASP A 317 2.85 -18.96 -25.84
CA ASP A 317 4.07 -18.70 -26.62
C ASP A 317 5.36 -19.14 -25.90
N GLY A 318 5.32 -20.29 -25.20
CA GLY A 318 6.45 -20.82 -24.43
C GLY A 318 6.78 -20.03 -23.15
N LYS A 319 5.92 -19.06 -22.76
CA LYS A 319 6.12 -18.24 -21.56
C LYS A 319 5.12 -18.61 -20.47
N ARG A 320 5.63 -18.77 -19.27
CA ARG A 320 4.87 -19.03 -18.06
C ARG A 320 4.92 -17.80 -17.18
N ALA A 321 3.78 -17.15 -16.97
CA ALA A 321 3.67 -15.93 -16.15
C ALA A 321 2.70 -16.16 -14.98
N LEU A 322 2.94 -15.51 -13.85
CA LEU A 322 2.01 -15.49 -12.72
C LEU A 322 0.72 -14.77 -13.08
N ASP A 323 -0.40 -15.22 -12.50
CA ASP A 323 -1.65 -14.48 -12.58
C ASP A 323 -1.58 -13.27 -11.63
N LEU A 324 -1.20 -12.10 -12.15
CA LEU A 324 -1.09 -10.85 -11.41
C LEU A 324 -2.42 -10.11 -11.30
N SER A 325 -3.52 -10.69 -11.75
CA SER A 325 -4.85 -10.09 -11.64
C SER A 325 -5.39 -10.10 -10.21
N PHE A 326 -6.45 -9.34 -9.99
CA PHE A 326 -7.26 -9.35 -8.78
C PHE A 326 -8.68 -9.78 -9.12
N ASP A 327 -9.47 -10.13 -8.10
CA ASP A 327 -10.87 -10.46 -8.25
C ASP A 327 -11.72 -9.44 -7.50
N SER A 328 -12.67 -8.79 -8.20
CA SER A 328 -13.52 -7.74 -7.61
C SER A 328 -14.36 -8.24 -6.43
N SER A 329 -14.77 -9.52 -6.44
CA SER A 329 -15.53 -10.11 -5.33
C SER A 329 -14.68 -10.30 -4.09
N ASN A 330 -13.45 -10.77 -4.27
CA ASN A 330 -12.47 -10.92 -3.20
C ASN A 330 -12.05 -9.56 -2.62
N ALA A 331 -11.78 -8.58 -3.49
CA ALA A 331 -11.47 -7.22 -3.08
C ALA A 331 -12.58 -6.65 -2.19
N GLN A 332 -13.87 -6.82 -2.55
CA GLN A 332 -14.99 -6.36 -1.73
C GLN A 332 -15.11 -7.10 -0.38
N ALA A 333 -14.73 -8.38 -0.30
CA ALA A 333 -14.74 -9.14 0.95
C ALA A 333 -13.63 -8.68 1.92
N ILE A 334 -12.47 -8.29 1.41
CA ILE A 334 -11.34 -7.76 2.19
C ILE A 334 -11.71 -6.44 2.86
N PHE A 335 -12.47 -5.58 2.20
CA PHE A 335 -12.89 -4.30 2.80
C PHE A 335 -13.71 -4.48 4.09
N LYS A 336 -14.40 -5.61 4.29
CA LYS A 336 -15.10 -5.92 5.55
C LYS A 336 -14.17 -5.94 6.77
N MET A 337 -12.87 -6.06 6.58
CA MET A 337 -11.88 -6.05 7.67
C MET A 337 -11.85 -4.71 8.41
N THR A 338 -12.12 -3.61 7.72
CA THR A 338 -12.20 -2.27 8.31
C THR A 338 -13.63 -1.87 8.71
N ALA A 339 -14.65 -2.63 8.27
CA ALA A 339 -16.06 -2.35 8.57
C ALA A 339 -16.54 -3.03 9.86
N ASN A 340 -16.06 -4.23 10.19
CA ASN A 340 -16.52 -5.02 11.33
C ASN A 340 -15.59 -4.87 12.53
N ALA A 341 -15.75 -3.78 13.26
CA ALA A 341 -15.26 -3.65 14.61
C ALA A 341 -16.47 -3.38 15.53
N LYS A 342 -17.24 -4.44 15.80
CA LYS A 342 -18.10 -4.49 16.99
C LYS A 342 -17.36 -5.15 18.12
#